data_2a1aeace48b784db2ba12fedc7da1484
#
_entry.id   2a1aeace48b784db2ba12fedc7da1484
#
_cell.length_a   1.000
_cell.length_b   1.000
_cell.length_c   1.000
_cell.angle_alpha   90.00
_cell.angle_beta   90.00
_cell.angle_gamma   90.00
#
_symmetry.space_group_name_H-M   'P 1'
#
loop_
_entity.id
_entity.type
_entity.pdbx_description
1 polymer ?
#
loop_
_entity_poly.entity_id
_entity_poly.type
_entity_poly.pdbx_seq_one_letter_code
_entity_poly.pdbx_strand_id
1 'polypeptide(L)'
;MASSAVRRAPVPRIGPLRAAGGVATLAIAVRPDISCLLAIGLSAWTFADSVFPAAAPGRSMVAYWATGLVVASALIMSLLLHEVGHAIVGRRIGLTPRHISLSLFGGVTVFDREPDTPRQACGLALAGPLANLVAAVVAGIVHVVLVEVEADPLAAAAAASIVVINLGITIVNLIPALPLDGGHVSRAALAVALGRPDVAAAITDNIGRLLGWTLVGVAVLASASGDVAIAVWAALIGFAVHDHMRRVAPILRSFTRAPIPHVLRRDGVAPATRRPAA
;
A
#
# COMPACT_ATOMS: atom_id res chain seq x y z
N MET A 1 -49.26 13.01 -11.85
CA MET A 1 -48.10 12.17 -11.59
C MET A 1 -47.01 13.03 -10.95
N ALA A 2 -46.83 12.95 -9.64
CA ALA A 2 -45.93 13.81 -8.87
C ALA A 2 -44.55 13.18 -8.77
N SER A 3 -43.55 13.89 -9.28
CA SER A 3 -42.12 13.52 -9.14
C SER A 3 -41.66 13.81 -7.72
N SER A 4 -41.35 12.75 -6.94
CA SER A 4 -40.78 12.86 -5.60
C SER A 4 -39.29 13.16 -5.72
N ALA A 5 -38.91 14.43 -5.54
CA ALA A 5 -37.52 14.85 -5.38
C ALA A 5 -36.98 14.35 -4.03
N VAL A 6 -36.08 13.36 -4.06
CA VAL A 6 -35.32 12.91 -2.88
C VAL A 6 -34.41 14.06 -2.43
N ARG A 7 -34.78 14.73 -1.34
CA ARG A 7 -33.95 15.72 -0.64
C ARG A 7 -32.76 14.98 -0.01
N ARG A 8 -31.56 15.15 -0.56
CA ARG A 8 -30.32 14.75 0.09
C ARG A 8 -30.11 15.65 1.31
N ALA A 9 -30.02 15.06 2.49
CA ALA A 9 -29.68 15.77 3.71
C ALA A 9 -28.29 16.42 3.57
N PRO A 10 -28.10 17.66 4.08
CA PRO A 10 -26.81 18.32 4.03
C PRO A 10 -25.80 17.59 4.91
N VAL A 11 -24.65 17.24 4.36
CA VAL A 11 -23.51 16.70 5.09
C VAL A 11 -23.01 17.79 6.05
N PRO A 12 -22.89 17.53 7.36
CA PRO A 12 -22.39 18.52 8.31
C PRO A 12 -20.99 18.95 7.90
N ARG A 13 -20.79 20.24 7.63
CA ARG A 13 -19.50 20.86 7.44
C ARG A 13 -18.82 20.93 8.80
N ILE A 14 -17.86 20.03 9.08
CA ILE A 14 -16.95 20.15 10.20
C ILE A 14 -16.02 21.31 9.82
N GLY A 15 -16.12 22.43 10.54
CA GLY A 15 -15.28 23.60 10.33
C GLY A 15 -13.79 23.27 10.52
N PRO A 16 -12.86 24.08 9.92
CA PRO A 16 -11.44 23.83 10.06
C PRO A 16 -11.02 23.93 11.51
N LEU A 17 -10.49 22.81 12.07
CA LEU A 17 -9.76 22.83 13.33
C LEU A 17 -8.54 23.74 13.13
N ARG A 18 -8.60 24.96 13.68
CA ARG A 18 -7.47 25.88 13.75
C ARG A 18 -6.33 25.19 14.47
N ALA A 19 -5.22 24.97 13.78
CA ALA A 19 -3.96 24.53 14.37
C ALA A 19 -3.45 25.65 15.28
N ALA A 20 -3.72 25.55 16.59
CA ALA A 20 -2.89 26.21 17.58
C ALA A 20 -1.53 25.52 17.56
N GLY A 21 -0.44 26.32 17.47
CA GLY A 21 0.94 25.84 17.40
C GLY A 21 1.29 24.97 18.63
N GLY A 22 1.22 23.69 18.44
CA GLY A 22 1.62 22.63 19.33
C GLY A 22 1.93 21.42 18.45
N VAL A 23 2.84 20.56 18.88
CA VAL A 23 3.16 19.28 18.26
C VAL A 23 1.83 18.62 17.89
N ALA A 24 1.49 18.60 16.60
CA ALA A 24 0.23 18.03 16.11
C ALA A 24 0.27 16.54 16.45
N THR A 25 -0.40 16.16 17.52
CA THR A 25 -0.58 14.77 17.93
C THR A 25 -1.12 14.01 16.73
N LEU A 26 -0.41 12.94 16.33
CA LEU A 26 -0.79 12.02 15.26
C LEU A 26 -1.99 11.16 15.72
N ALA A 27 -3.06 11.78 16.22
CA ALA A 27 -4.28 11.08 16.56
C ALA A 27 -5.00 10.68 15.26
N ILE A 28 -4.57 9.56 14.66
CA ILE A 28 -5.23 8.93 13.53
C ILE A 28 -5.88 7.66 14.06
N ALA A 29 -7.18 7.48 13.80
CA ALA A 29 -7.87 6.26 14.17
C ALA A 29 -7.30 5.08 13.36
N VAL A 30 -6.74 4.08 14.04
CA VAL A 30 -6.32 2.81 13.43
C VAL A 30 -7.47 1.81 13.58
N ARG A 31 -7.86 1.18 12.49
CA ARG A 31 -8.95 0.21 12.39
C ARG A 31 -8.42 -1.14 11.91
N PRO A 32 -7.92 -1.99 12.80
CA PRO A 32 -7.53 -3.34 12.42
C PRO A 32 -8.78 -4.18 12.11
N ASP A 33 -8.74 -4.90 11.01
CA ASP A 33 -9.73 -5.92 10.66
C ASP A 33 -9.39 -7.24 11.35
N ILE A 34 -10.40 -8.08 11.61
CA ILE A 34 -10.21 -9.40 12.23
C ILE A 34 -9.23 -10.30 11.42
N SER A 35 -9.12 -10.08 10.12
CA SER A 35 -8.18 -10.79 9.26
C SER A 35 -6.70 -10.55 9.61
N CYS A 36 -6.37 -9.50 10.39
CA CYS A 36 -5.03 -9.32 10.95
C CYS A 36 -4.64 -10.50 11.87
N LEU A 37 -5.59 -11.09 12.59
CA LEU A 37 -5.33 -12.27 13.41
C LEU A 37 -4.97 -13.49 12.54
N LEU A 38 -5.62 -13.62 11.39
CA LEU A 38 -5.26 -14.67 10.41
C LEU A 38 -3.86 -14.42 9.84
N ALA A 39 -3.51 -13.16 9.55
CA ALA A 39 -2.16 -12.81 9.09
C ALA A 39 -1.11 -13.16 10.15
N ILE A 40 -1.36 -12.84 11.43
CA ILE A 40 -0.46 -13.18 12.53
C ILE A 40 -0.34 -14.70 12.66
N GLY A 41 -1.44 -15.44 12.69
CA GLY A 41 -1.41 -16.90 12.83
C GLY A 41 -0.69 -17.60 11.69
N LEU A 42 -0.98 -17.21 10.45
CA LEU A 42 -0.35 -17.78 9.25
C LEU A 42 1.16 -17.44 9.19
N SER A 43 1.54 -16.20 9.52
CA SER A 43 2.95 -15.80 9.57
C SER A 43 3.68 -16.55 10.69
N ALA A 44 3.10 -16.60 11.90
CA ALA A 44 3.70 -17.31 13.03
C ALA A 44 3.92 -18.80 12.70
N TRP A 45 2.94 -19.44 12.06
CA TRP A 45 3.08 -20.82 11.58
C TRP A 45 4.21 -20.93 10.56
N THR A 46 4.27 -20.09 9.53
CA THR A 46 5.33 -20.12 8.52
C THR A 46 6.72 -19.99 9.16
N PHE A 47 6.89 -19.06 10.10
CA PHE A 47 8.16 -18.86 10.79
C PHE A 47 8.52 -20.05 11.72
N ALA A 48 7.55 -20.55 12.49
CA ALA A 48 7.79 -21.61 13.46
C ALA A 48 8.02 -22.99 12.82
N ASP A 49 7.37 -23.26 11.70
CA ASP A 49 7.45 -24.55 11.03
C ASP A 49 8.61 -24.67 10.05
N SER A 50 8.95 -23.57 9.37
CA SER A 50 9.93 -23.63 8.26
C SER A 50 11.17 -22.78 8.51
N VAL A 51 11.01 -21.50 8.86
CA VAL A 51 12.12 -20.54 8.85
C VAL A 51 13.05 -20.73 10.04
N PHE A 52 12.50 -20.78 11.26
CA PHE A 52 13.32 -20.86 12.47
C PHE A 52 13.97 -22.22 12.72
N PRO A 53 13.32 -23.38 12.44
CA PRO A 53 14.00 -24.67 12.52
C PRO A 53 15.21 -24.78 11.59
N ALA A 54 15.14 -24.15 10.41
CA ALA A 54 16.25 -24.11 9.46
C ALA A 54 17.37 -23.15 9.90
N ALA A 55 17.01 -21.99 10.46
CA ALA A 55 17.96 -20.93 10.84
C ALA A 55 18.65 -21.17 12.20
N ALA A 56 17.96 -21.79 13.16
CA ALA A 56 18.43 -22.04 14.53
C ALA A 56 17.95 -23.43 14.99
N PRO A 57 18.55 -24.53 14.47
CA PRO A 57 18.10 -25.90 14.76
C PRO A 57 18.26 -26.27 16.23
N GLY A 58 17.48 -27.25 16.67
CA GLY A 58 17.57 -27.82 18.02
C GLY A 58 16.87 -27.03 19.13
N ARG A 59 16.09 -26.04 18.83
CA ARG A 59 15.26 -25.31 19.79
C ARG A 59 13.93 -26.04 20.03
N SER A 60 13.27 -25.74 21.14
CA SER A 60 11.96 -26.29 21.42
C SER A 60 10.89 -25.69 20.46
N MET A 61 9.85 -26.46 20.17
CA MET A 61 8.71 -25.97 19.38
C MET A 61 8.07 -24.74 20.02
N VAL A 62 8.03 -24.66 21.36
CA VAL A 62 7.52 -23.49 22.08
C VAL A 62 8.37 -22.25 21.78
N ALA A 63 9.70 -22.36 21.70
CA ALA A 63 10.58 -21.24 21.36
C ALA A 63 10.33 -20.77 19.92
N TYR A 64 10.19 -21.69 18.97
CA TYR A 64 9.89 -21.34 17.58
C TYR A 64 8.54 -20.60 17.45
N TRP A 65 7.48 -21.10 18.10
CA TRP A 65 6.17 -20.45 18.07
C TRP A 65 6.15 -19.10 18.78
N ALA A 66 6.83 -18.97 19.92
CA ALA A 66 6.91 -17.69 20.63
C ALA A 66 7.64 -16.64 19.77
N THR A 67 8.77 -17.01 19.18
CA THR A 67 9.52 -16.12 18.28
C THR A 67 8.73 -15.84 17.01
N GLY A 68 8.02 -16.84 16.46
CA GLY A 68 7.14 -16.68 15.31
C GLY A 68 6.01 -15.67 15.55
N LEU A 69 5.38 -15.70 16.73
CA LEU A 69 4.37 -14.72 17.12
C LEU A 69 4.95 -13.30 17.26
N VAL A 70 6.17 -13.16 17.80
CA VAL A 70 6.85 -11.86 17.87
C VAL A 70 7.08 -11.30 16.47
N VAL A 71 7.65 -12.09 15.56
CA VAL A 71 7.94 -11.65 14.18
C VAL A 71 6.65 -11.42 13.39
N ALA A 72 5.62 -12.24 13.59
CA ALA A 72 4.30 -12.03 12.98
C ALA A 72 3.63 -10.74 13.48
N SER A 73 3.80 -10.40 14.75
CA SER A 73 3.33 -9.11 15.29
C SER A 73 4.13 -7.93 14.71
N ALA A 74 5.44 -8.13 14.50
CA ALA A 74 6.29 -7.14 13.83
C ALA A 74 5.87 -6.92 12.36
N LEU A 75 5.36 -7.93 11.65
CA LEU A 75 4.77 -7.76 10.31
C LEU A 75 3.60 -6.76 10.34
N ILE A 76 2.65 -6.94 11.26
CA ILE A 76 1.51 -6.00 11.39
C ILE A 76 1.98 -4.59 11.75
N MET A 77 2.99 -4.51 12.64
CA MET A 77 3.59 -3.21 13.00
C MET A 77 4.32 -2.56 11.81
N SER A 78 4.97 -3.36 10.94
CA SER A 78 5.62 -2.88 9.71
C SER A 78 4.59 -2.37 8.70
N LEU A 79 3.44 -3.02 8.57
CA LEU A 79 2.32 -2.52 7.76
C LEU A 79 1.76 -1.21 8.34
N LEU A 80 1.59 -1.13 9.65
CA LEU A 80 1.15 0.12 10.28
C LEU A 80 2.16 1.26 10.07
N LEU A 81 3.45 0.99 10.21
CA LEU A 81 4.52 1.96 9.98
C LEU A 81 4.51 2.47 8.54
N HIS A 82 4.27 1.59 7.57
CA HIS A 82 4.08 1.94 6.18
C HIS A 82 2.95 2.97 6.00
N GLU A 83 1.77 2.69 6.55
CA GLU A 83 0.62 3.59 6.50
C GLU A 83 0.85 4.92 7.23
N VAL A 84 1.55 4.88 8.35
CA VAL A 84 1.96 6.09 9.07
C VAL A 84 2.90 6.93 8.21
N GLY A 85 3.78 6.31 7.42
CA GLY A 85 4.61 7.01 6.42
C GLY A 85 3.75 7.83 5.45
N HIS A 86 2.73 7.22 4.84
CA HIS A 86 1.77 7.93 3.98
C HIS A 86 1.04 9.05 4.74
N ALA A 87 0.58 8.78 5.94
CA ALA A 87 -0.15 9.77 6.74
C ALA A 87 0.70 11.00 7.10
N ILE A 88 1.99 10.82 7.41
CA ILE A 88 2.93 11.91 7.71
C ILE A 88 3.14 12.78 6.47
N VAL A 89 3.46 12.17 5.33
CA VAL A 89 3.69 12.91 4.08
C VAL A 89 2.40 13.55 3.59
N GLY A 90 1.26 12.85 3.67
CA GLY A 90 -0.05 13.39 3.33
C GLY A 90 -0.35 14.69 4.08
N ARG A 91 -0.13 14.71 5.41
CA ARG A 91 -0.29 15.95 6.20
C ARG A 91 0.64 17.08 5.76
N ARG A 92 1.89 16.76 5.43
CA ARG A 92 2.86 17.78 4.96
C ARG A 92 2.45 18.43 3.65
N ILE A 93 1.73 17.72 2.80
CA ILE A 93 1.19 18.25 1.53
C ILE A 93 -0.24 18.77 1.63
N GLY A 94 -0.77 18.90 2.86
CA GLY A 94 -2.08 19.49 3.14
C GLY A 94 -3.27 18.54 3.01
N LEU A 95 -3.05 17.22 2.98
CA LEU A 95 -4.10 16.22 3.06
C LEU A 95 -4.41 15.88 4.52
N THR A 96 -5.68 15.57 4.81
CA THR A 96 -6.08 15.14 6.16
C THR A 96 -6.32 13.63 6.17
N PRO A 97 -5.45 12.84 6.84
CA PRO A 97 -5.70 11.41 7.01
C PRO A 97 -6.89 11.23 7.95
N ARG A 98 -7.89 10.46 7.52
CA ARG A 98 -9.12 10.19 8.27
C ARG A 98 -8.97 8.99 9.20
N HIS A 99 -8.44 7.90 8.67
CA HIS A 99 -8.12 6.68 9.42
C HIS A 99 -7.16 5.80 8.64
N ILE A 100 -6.53 4.88 9.34
CA ILE A 100 -5.72 3.80 8.79
C ILE A 100 -6.51 2.50 8.99
N SER A 101 -6.78 1.76 7.93
CA SER A 101 -7.33 0.40 7.99
C SER A 101 -6.21 -0.61 7.79
N LEU A 102 -6.18 -1.66 8.60
CA LEU A 102 -5.24 -2.77 8.47
C LEU A 102 -6.02 -4.06 8.26
N SER A 103 -5.53 -4.94 7.38
CA SER A 103 -6.10 -6.24 7.08
C SER A 103 -5.00 -7.26 6.76
N LEU A 104 -5.38 -8.53 6.57
CA LEU A 104 -4.50 -9.58 6.06
C LEU A 104 -3.76 -9.15 4.77
N PHE A 105 -4.40 -8.35 3.95
CA PHE A 105 -3.92 -7.96 2.63
C PHE A 105 -3.10 -6.67 2.61
N GLY A 106 -2.80 -6.10 3.77
CA GLY A 106 -2.06 -4.85 3.90
C GLY A 106 -2.81 -3.76 4.64
N GLY A 107 -2.33 -2.52 4.48
CA GLY A 107 -2.92 -1.33 5.05
C GLY A 107 -3.47 -0.39 3.98
N VAL A 108 -4.32 0.55 4.40
CA VAL A 108 -4.78 1.66 3.57
C VAL A 108 -4.97 2.89 4.44
N THR A 109 -4.30 3.98 4.11
CA THR A 109 -4.54 5.29 4.70
C THR A 109 -5.58 6.05 3.89
N VAL A 110 -6.72 6.32 4.48
CA VAL A 110 -7.82 7.07 3.84
C VAL A 110 -7.63 8.55 4.10
N PHE A 111 -7.59 9.35 3.04
CA PHE A 111 -7.48 10.80 3.08
C PHE A 111 -8.84 11.47 2.76
N ASP A 112 -8.95 12.76 3.08
CA ASP A 112 -10.13 13.59 2.79
C ASP A 112 -10.27 13.90 1.30
N ARG A 113 -9.18 13.95 0.54
CA ARG A 113 -9.11 14.19 -0.89
C ARG A 113 -7.86 13.58 -1.52
N GLU A 114 -7.78 13.55 -2.85
CA GLU A 114 -6.60 13.12 -3.58
C GLU A 114 -5.51 14.21 -3.63
N PRO A 115 -4.23 13.85 -3.89
CA PRO A 115 -3.17 14.81 -4.14
C PRO A 115 -3.46 15.71 -5.35
N ASP A 116 -3.15 17.00 -5.26
CA ASP A 116 -3.47 17.98 -6.30
C ASP A 116 -2.52 17.90 -7.51
N THR A 117 -1.32 17.35 -7.34
CA THR A 117 -0.30 17.29 -8.41
C THR A 117 0.35 15.91 -8.50
N PRO A 118 0.86 15.52 -9.69
CA PRO A 118 1.59 14.27 -9.86
C PRO A 118 2.81 14.13 -8.92
N ARG A 119 3.49 15.24 -8.62
CA ARG A 119 4.62 15.26 -7.67
C ARG A 119 4.17 14.92 -6.25
N GLN A 120 3.05 15.48 -5.80
CA GLN A 120 2.45 15.13 -4.50
C GLN A 120 2.02 13.67 -4.47
N ALA A 121 1.41 13.15 -5.53
CA ALA A 121 1.01 11.76 -5.64
C ALA A 121 2.22 10.81 -5.55
N CYS A 122 3.31 11.10 -6.27
CA CYS A 122 4.55 10.33 -6.19
C CYS A 122 5.17 10.37 -4.80
N GLY A 123 5.29 11.57 -4.20
CA GLY A 123 5.87 11.73 -2.86
C GLY A 123 5.04 11.00 -1.79
N LEU A 124 3.71 11.06 -1.90
CA LEU A 124 2.79 10.34 -1.02
C LEU A 124 3.00 8.82 -1.18
N ALA A 125 2.98 8.30 -2.40
CA ALA A 125 3.11 6.88 -2.67
C ALA A 125 4.47 6.30 -2.25
N LEU A 126 5.57 7.07 -2.34
CA LEU A 126 6.90 6.61 -1.91
C LEU A 126 7.09 6.65 -0.38
N ALA A 127 6.22 7.31 0.36
CA ALA A 127 6.38 7.51 1.80
C ALA A 127 6.29 6.21 2.62
N GLY A 128 5.38 5.32 2.27
CA GLY A 128 5.24 4.00 2.90
C GLY A 128 6.46 3.11 2.66
N PRO A 129 6.85 2.86 1.40
CA PRO A 129 8.08 2.11 1.09
C PRO A 129 9.33 2.66 1.78
N LEU A 130 9.48 3.99 1.86
CA LEU A 130 10.61 4.62 2.55
C LEU A 130 10.57 4.34 4.06
N ALA A 131 9.42 4.35 4.69
CA ALA A 131 9.27 4.02 6.11
C ALA A 131 9.70 2.57 6.38
N ASN A 132 9.31 1.62 5.54
CA ASN A 132 9.76 0.23 5.66
C ASN A 132 11.25 0.07 5.36
N LEU A 133 11.81 0.82 4.41
CA LEU A 133 13.25 0.78 4.17
C LEU A 133 14.05 1.22 5.41
N VAL A 134 13.61 2.28 6.09
CA VAL A 134 14.20 2.72 7.36
C VAL A 134 14.06 1.63 8.42
N ALA A 135 12.90 0.98 8.55
CA ALA A 135 12.71 -0.13 9.48
C ALA A 135 13.61 -1.32 9.16
N ALA A 136 13.80 -1.65 7.88
CA ALA A 136 14.72 -2.69 7.44
C ALA A 136 16.17 -2.38 7.83
N VAL A 137 16.62 -1.14 7.67
CA VAL A 137 17.97 -0.70 8.09
C VAL A 137 18.13 -0.83 9.61
N VAL A 138 17.16 -0.35 10.39
CA VAL A 138 17.20 -0.47 11.86
C VAL A 138 17.25 -1.93 12.30
N ALA A 139 16.36 -2.78 11.74
CA ALA A 139 16.37 -4.22 12.04
C ALA A 139 17.68 -4.89 11.59
N GLY A 140 18.27 -4.43 10.47
CA GLY A 140 19.56 -4.91 9.98
C GLY A 140 20.70 -4.57 10.93
N ILE A 141 20.74 -3.37 11.48
CA ILE A 141 21.71 -2.99 12.51
C ILE A 141 21.55 -3.88 13.75
N VAL A 142 20.31 -4.10 14.21
CA VAL A 142 20.05 -5.02 15.34
C VAL A 142 20.53 -6.43 15.03
N HIS A 143 20.26 -6.95 13.83
CA HIS A 143 20.72 -8.26 13.41
C HIS A 143 22.25 -8.37 13.46
N VAL A 144 22.97 -7.41 12.87
CA VAL A 144 24.45 -7.39 12.89
C VAL A 144 24.98 -7.36 14.31
N VAL A 145 24.43 -6.50 15.18
CA VAL A 145 24.86 -6.44 16.59
C VAL A 145 24.65 -7.78 17.28
N LEU A 146 23.49 -8.45 17.09
CA LEU A 146 23.21 -9.75 17.71
C LEU A 146 24.20 -10.83 17.23
N VAL A 147 24.61 -10.79 15.97
CA VAL A 147 25.62 -11.72 15.43
C VAL A 147 27.00 -11.43 16.02
N GLU A 148 27.41 -10.17 16.07
CA GLU A 148 28.75 -9.77 16.59
C GLU A 148 28.94 -10.05 18.09
N VAL A 149 27.83 -9.96 18.87
CA VAL A 149 27.88 -10.30 20.30
C VAL A 149 27.62 -11.78 20.59
N GLU A 150 27.59 -12.61 19.56
CA GLU A 150 27.29 -14.05 19.65
C GLU A 150 26.01 -14.36 20.42
N ALA A 151 24.98 -13.54 20.23
CA ALA A 151 23.64 -13.72 20.85
C ALA A 151 23.00 -15.03 20.40
N ASP A 152 21.85 -15.36 21.03
CA ASP A 152 21.06 -16.53 20.64
C ASP A 152 20.76 -16.53 19.13
N PRO A 153 21.12 -17.57 18.36
CA PRO A 153 20.86 -17.68 16.92
C PRO A 153 19.38 -17.47 16.54
N LEU A 154 18.45 -17.85 17.42
CA LEU A 154 17.02 -17.63 17.18
C LEU A 154 16.65 -16.14 17.25
N ALA A 155 17.29 -15.37 18.15
CA ALA A 155 17.11 -13.92 18.22
C ALA A 155 17.68 -13.22 16.97
N ALA A 156 18.88 -13.64 16.52
CA ALA A 156 19.47 -13.14 15.29
C ALA A 156 18.59 -13.47 14.06
N ALA A 157 18.04 -14.68 13.99
CA ALA A 157 17.12 -15.10 12.93
C ALA A 157 15.81 -14.29 12.95
N ALA A 158 15.28 -13.97 14.12
CA ALA A 158 14.11 -13.10 14.25
C ALA A 158 14.39 -11.69 13.70
N ALA A 159 15.51 -11.08 14.05
CA ALA A 159 15.91 -9.78 13.53
C ALA A 159 16.10 -9.81 12.00
N ALA A 160 16.77 -10.84 11.46
CA ALA A 160 16.89 -11.04 10.02
C ALA A 160 15.52 -11.18 9.32
N SER A 161 14.57 -11.88 9.96
CA SER A 161 13.21 -12.02 9.43
C SER A 161 12.49 -10.67 9.34
N ILE A 162 12.67 -9.78 10.31
CA ILE A 162 12.11 -8.42 10.28
C ILE A 162 12.74 -7.60 9.14
N VAL A 163 14.05 -7.76 8.86
CA VAL A 163 14.68 -7.16 7.67
C VAL A 163 13.98 -7.64 6.40
N VAL A 164 13.86 -8.95 6.23
CA VAL A 164 13.24 -9.55 5.03
C VAL A 164 11.79 -9.11 4.85
N ILE A 165 11.00 -9.05 5.94
CA ILE A 165 9.62 -8.55 5.92
C ILE A 165 9.58 -7.11 5.39
N ASN A 166 10.38 -6.20 5.95
CA ASN A 166 10.33 -4.79 5.58
C ASN A 166 10.87 -4.55 4.16
N LEU A 167 11.91 -5.24 3.74
CA LEU A 167 12.38 -5.21 2.36
C LEU A 167 11.34 -5.81 1.40
N GLY A 168 10.70 -6.91 1.78
CA GLY A 168 9.64 -7.53 1.00
C GLY A 168 8.46 -6.58 0.79
N ILE A 169 7.96 -5.94 1.87
CA ILE A 169 6.90 -4.93 1.78
C ILE A 169 7.34 -3.78 0.86
N THR A 170 8.58 -3.29 1.00
CA THR A 170 9.13 -2.21 0.17
C THR A 170 9.16 -2.61 -1.31
N ILE A 171 9.75 -3.76 -1.63
CA ILE A 171 9.91 -4.24 -3.01
C ILE A 171 8.55 -4.48 -3.67
N VAL A 172 7.65 -5.17 -2.97
CA VAL A 172 6.30 -5.46 -3.48
C VAL A 172 5.55 -4.16 -3.75
N ASN A 173 5.59 -3.19 -2.81
CA ASN A 173 4.89 -1.93 -3.00
C ASN A 173 5.52 -1.04 -4.08
N LEU A 174 6.77 -1.24 -4.48
CA LEU A 174 7.39 -0.54 -5.60
C LEU A 174 7.11 -1.16 -6.98
N ILE A 175 6.45 -2.31 -7.05
CA ILE A 175 6.01 -2.90 -8.32
C ILE A 175 5.05 -1.90 -9.02
N PRO A 176 5.24 -1.62 -10.33
CA PRO A 176 4.44 -0.64 -11.07
C PRO A 176 3.03 -1.14 -11.40
N ALA A 177 2.32 -1.66 -10.43
CA ALA A 177 1.03 -2.33 -10.54
C ALA A 177 0.05 -1.80 -9.48
N LEU A 178 -1.14 -1.37 -9.87
CA LEU A 178 -2.19 -1.10 -8.89
C LEU A 178 -2.66 -2.44 -8.26
N PRO A 179 -2.97 -2.45 -6.98
CA PRO A 179 -3.18 -1.32 -6.05
C PRO A 179 -1.93 -0.85 -5.29
N LEU A 180 -0.75 -1.29 -5.67
CA LEU A 180 0.51 -1.02 -4.97
C LEU A 180 0.96 0.45 -5.18
N ASP A 181 1.80 0.95 -4.29
CA ASP A 181 2.30 2.33 -4.35
C ASP A 181 3.07 2.63 -5.64
N GLY A 182 3.88 1.68 -6.12
CA GLY A 182 4.57 1.76 -7.40
C GLY A 182 3.61 1.92 -8.58
N GLY A 183 2.41 1.38 -8.49
CA GLY A 183 1.34 1.61 -9.45
C GLY A 183 0.86 3.06 -9.47
N HIS A 184 0.71 3.69 -8.30
CA HIS A 184 0.38 5.12 -8.20
C HIS A 184 1.50 6.01 -8.75
N VAL A 185 2.77 5.71 -8.43
CA VAL A 185 3.94 6.41 -8.98
C VAL A 185 3.98 6.27 -10.49
N SER A 186 3.87 5.05 -11.02
CA SER A 186 3.92 4.77 -12.45
C SER A 186 2.77 5.42 -13.20
N ARG A 187 1.56 5.39 -12.64
CA ARG A 187 0.39 6.06 -13.21
C ARG A 187 0.61 7.57 -13.33
N ALA A 188 1.12 8.21 -12.26
CA ALA A 188 1.41 9.64 -12.27
C ALA A 188 2.50 10.00 -13.30
N ALA A 189 3.59 9.22 -13.35
CA ALA A 189 4.68 9.42 -14.31
C ALA A 189 4.21 9.23 -15.75
N LEU A 190 3.49 8.16 -16.06
CA LEU A 190 2.95 7.88 -17.39
C LEU A 190 1.93 8.94 -17.83
N ALA A 191 1.07 9.41 -16.91
CA ALA A 191 0.11 10.47 -17.21
C ALA A 191 0.79 11.77 -17.66
N VAL A 192 1.91 12.12 -17.00
CA VAL A 192 2.73 13.28 -17.39
C VAL A 192 3.46 13.03 -18.70
N ALA A 193 4.11 11.89 -18.87
CA ALA A 193 4.92 11.57 -20.04
C ALA A 193 4.08 11.45 -21.32
N LEU A 194 2.90 10.84 -21.23
CA LEU A 194 2.02 10.58 -22.37
C LEU A 194 1.02 11.72 -22.63
N GLY A 195 0.80 12.62 -21.66
CA GLY A 195 -0.29 13.61 -21.70
C GLY A 195 -1.70 12.96 -21.71
N ARG A 196 -1.80 11.65 -21.36
CA ARG A 196 -3.01 10.84 -21.48
C ARG A 196 -3.23 10.03 -20.21
N PRO A 197 -3.93 10.60 -19.21
CA PRO A 197 -4.22 9.94 -17.92
C PRO A 197 -5.04 8.64 -18.07
N ASP A 198 -5.92 8.57 -19.08
CA ASP A 198 -6.72 7.40 -19.43
C ASP A 198 -5.86 6.20 -19.84
N VAL A 199 -4.85 6.44 -20.68
CA VAL A 199 -3.90 5.42 -21.12
C VAL A 199 -3.00 4.98 -19.97
N ALA A 200 -2.50 5.94 -19.18
CA ALA A 200 -1.69 5.65 -17.99
C ALA A 200 -2.44 4.74 -17.00
N ALA A 201 -3.72 5.03 -16.74
CA ALA A 201 -4.56 4.20 -15.90
C ALA A 201 -4.74 2.78 -16.50
N ALA A 202 -5.03 2.67 -17.80
CA ALA A 202 -5.22 1.38 -18.45
C ALA A 202 -3.95 0.51 -18.40
N ILE A 203 -2.77 1.10 -18.57
CA ILE A 203 -1.49 0.39 -18.49
C ILE A 203 -1.28 -0.16 -17.08
N THR A 204 -1.39 0.68 -16.04
CA THR A 204 -1.16 0.27 -14.65
C THR A 204 -2.20 -0.75 -14.16
N ASP A 205 -3.45 -0.63 -14.59
CA ASP A 205 -4.50 -1.61 -14.32
C ASP A 205 -4.21 -2.97 -14.96
N ASN A 206 -3.69 -2.99 -16.20
CA ASN A 206 -3.34 -4.23 -16.88
C ASN A 206 -2.14 -4.92 -16.20
N ILE A 207 -1.13 -4.16 -15.77
CA ILE A 207 0.01 -4.70 -15.02
C ILE A 207 -0.48 -5.31 -13.70
N GLY A 208 -1.38 -4.63 -12.98
CA GLY A 208 -1.97 -5.17 -11.74
C GLY A 208 -2.74 -6.47 -11.96
N ARG A 209 -3.51 -6.57 -13.05
CA ARG A 209 -4.19 -7.83 -13.42
C ARG A 209 -3.22 -8.96 -13.73
N LEU A 210 -2.17 -8.65 -14.50
CA LEU A 210 -1.13 -9.63 -14.83
C LEU A 210 -0.44 -10.14 -13.56
N LEU A 211 -0.08 -9.23 -12.63
CA LEU A 211 0.49 -9.59 -11.33
C LEU A 211 -0.43 -10.53 -10.56
N GLY A 212 -1.74 -10.22 -10.49
CA GLY A 212 -2.70 -11.07 -9.81
C GLY A 212 -2.76 -12.49 -10.40
N TRP A 213 -2.81 -12.62 -11.72
CA TRP A 213 -2.79 -13.92 -12.37
C TRP A 213 -1.45 -14.67 -12.23
N THR A 214 -0.32 -13.96 -12.25
CA THR A 214 1.00 -14.54 -11.99
C THR A 214 1.05 -15.15 -10.58
N LEU A 215 0.54 -14.46 -9.57
CA LEU A 215 0.47 -14.97 -8.20
C LEU A 215 -0.43 -16.21 -8.07
N VAL A 216 -1.56 -16.25 -8.78
CA VAL A 216 -2.39 -17.46 -8.86
C VAL A 216 -1.61 -18.63 -9.50
N GLY A 217 -0.86 -18.38 -10.57
CA GLY A 217 0.01 -19.37 -11.18
C GLY A 217 1.09 -19.89 -10.23
N VAL A 218 1.74 -19.00 -9.48
CA VAL A 218 2.71 -19.36 -8.42
C VAL A 218 2.06 -20.22 -7.34
N ALA A 219 0.84 -19.87 -6.90
CA ALA A 219 0.11 -20.68 -5.91
C ALA A 219 -0.15 -22.11 -6.39
N VAL A 220 -0.55 -22.27 -7.65
CA VAL A 220 -0.79 -23.59 -8.27
C VAL A 220 0.50 -24.41 -8.35
N LEU A 221 1.60 -23.79 -8.82
CA LEU A 221 2.90 -24.47 -8.94
C LEU A 221 3.45 -24.86 -7.57
N ALA A 222 3.36 -23.97 -6.57
CA ALA A 222 3.80 -24.24 -5.19
C ALA A 222 2.97 -25.38 -4.57
N SER A 223 1.66 -25.41 -4.82
CA SER A 223 0.80 -26.52 -4.37
C SER A 223 1.23 -27.85 -4.98
N ALA A 224 1.59 -27.84 -6.27
CA ALA A 224 2.05 -29.05 -6.96
C ALA A 224 3.43 -29.54 -6.49
N SER A 225 4.31 -28.63 -6.03
CA SER A 225 5.62 -28.95 -5.45
C SER A 225 5.56 -29.31 -3.95
N GLY A 226 4.40 -29.18 -3.32
CA GLY A 226 4.22 -29.43 -1.89
C GLY A 226 4.61 -28.28 -0.96
N ASP A 227 4.94 -27.11 -1.51
CA ASP A 227 5.25 -25.93 -0.68
C ASP A 227 3.97 -25.19 -0.28
N VAL A 228 3.36 -25.68 0.80
CA VAL A 228 2.07 -25.17 1.30
C VAL A 228 2.14 -23.72 1.72
N ALA A 229 3.25 -23.28 2.31
CA ALA A 229 3.40 -21.89 2.77
C ALA A 229 3.39 -20.91 1.58
N ILE A 230 4.20 -21.16 0.57
CA ILE A 230 4.23 -20.32 -0.65
C ILE A 230 2.88 -20.38 -1.36
N ALA A 231 2.26 -21.56 -1.46
CA ALA A 231 0.96 -21.72 -2.12
C ALA A 231 -0.12 -20.86 -1.46
N VAL A 232 -0.22 -20.90 -0.13
CA VAL A 232 -1.22 -20.14 0.64
C VAL A 232 -0.98 -18.64 0.52
N TRP A 233 0.27 -18.18 0.71
CA TRP A 233 0.58 -16.75 0.62
C TRP A 233 0.36 -16.20 -0.79
N ALA A 234 0.80 -16.91 -1.83
CA ALA A 234 0.60 -16.50 -3.20
C ALA A 234 -0.89 -16.46 -3.59
N ALA A 235 -1.69 -17.43 -3.13
CA ALA A 235 -3.13 -17.45 -3.36
C ALA A 235 -3.83 -16.26 -2.67
N LEU A 236 -3.50 -15.99 -1.42
CA LEU A 236 -4.09 -14.88 -0.65
C LEU A 236 -3.75 -13.52 -1.26
N ILE A 237 -2.48 -13.28 -1.58
CA ILE A 237 -2.04 -12.02 -2.19
C ILE A 237 -2.65 -11.87 -3.59
N GLY A 238 -2.63 -12.92 -4.40
CA GLY A 238 -3.26 -12.92 -5.73
C GLY A 238 -4.75 -12.62 -5.68
N PHE A 239 -5.47 -13.22 -4.72
CA PHE A 239 -6.89 -12.91 -4.46
C PHE A 239 -7.09 -11.44 -4.08
N ALA A 240 -6.27 -10.91 -3.18
CA ALA A 240 -6.36 -9.51 -2.74
C ALA A 240 -6.18 -8.53 -3.89
N VAL A 241 -5.16 -8.73 -4.72
CA VAL A 241 -4.90 -7.92 -5.91
C VAL A 241 -6.11 -7.97 -6.84
N HIS A 242 -6.65 -9.17 -7.09
CA HIS A 242 -7.78 -9.36 -7.99
C HIS A 242 -9.08 -8.73 -7.47
N ASP A 243 -9.39 -8.90 -6.18
CA ASP A 243 -10.58 -8.30 -5.53
C ASP A 243 -10.51 -6.78 -5.53
N HIS A 244 -9.34 -6.20 -5.20
CA HIS A 244 -9.11 -4.76 -5.26
C HIS A 244 -9.35 -4.22 -6.68
N MET A 245 -8.79 -4.88 -7.69
CA MET A 245 -8.96 -4.47 -9.09
C MET A 245 -10.42 -4.53 -9.53
N ARG A 246 -11.21 -5.49 -9.04
CA ARG A 246 -12.66 -5.56 -9.31
C ARG A 246 -13.43 -4.40 -8.70
N ARG A 247 -13.09 -3.99 -7.49
CA ARG A 247 -13.79 -2.92 -6.76
C ARG A 247 -13.46 -1.53 -7.30
N VAL A 248 -12.21 -1.29 -7.66
CA VAL A 248 -11.71 0.03 -8.07
C VAL A 248 -11.92 0.31 -9.57
N ALA A 249 -11.86 -0.70 -10.44
CA ALA A 249 -12.01 -0.54 -11.87
C ALA A 249 -13.31 0.19 -12.33
N PRO A 250 -14.50 -0.04 -11.74
CA PRO A 250 -15.71 0.71 -12.10
C PRO A 250 -15.63 2.20 -11.72
N ILE A 251 -15.03 2.50 -10.57
CA ILE A 251 -14.91 3.86 -10.03
C ILE A 251 -13.95 4.66 -10.92
N LEU A 252 -12.80 4.09 -11.28
CA LEU A 252 -11.82 4.73 -12.16
C LEU A 252 -12.39 5.00 -13.56
N ARG A 253 -13.22 4.10 -14.10
CA ARG A 253 -13.90 4.30 -15.40
C ARG A 253 -14.92 5.43 -15.37
N SER A 254 -15.54 5.73 -14.23
CA SER A 254 -16.46 6.86 -14.10
C SER A 254 -15.72 8.21 -14.11
N PHE A 255 -14.53 8.29 -13.55
CA PHE A 255 -13.70 9.51 -13.56
C PHE A 255 -13.07 9.79 -14.94
N THR A 256 -12.69 8.76 -15.70
CA THR A 256 -12.15 8.95 -17.06
C THR A 256 -13.20 9.36 -18.08
N ARG A 257 -14.49 9.20 -17.80
CA ARG A 257 -15.61 9.66 -18.63
C ARG A 257 -16.10 11.07 -18.31
N ALA A 258 -15.68 11.65 -17.19
CA ALA A 258 -16.01 13.04 -16.88
C ALA A 258 -15.25 13.97 -17.87
N PRO A 259 -15.93 14.90 -18.55
CA PRO A 259 -15.26 15.86 -19.41
C PRO A 259 -14.28 16.68 -18.57
N ILE A 260 -13.04 16.82 -19.06
CA ILE A 260 -12.01 17.64 -18.42
C ILE A 260 -12.61 19.03 -18.22
N PRO A 261 -12.64 19.57 -16.98
CA PRO A 261 -13.08 20.94 -16.77
C PRO A 261 -12.23 21.87 -17.66
N HIS A 262 -12.86 22.78 -18.37
CA HIS A 262 -12.27 23.71 -19.35
C HIS A 262 -11.14 24.60 -18.82
N VAL A 263 -10.73 24.48 -17.57
CA VAL A 263 -9.68 25.27 -16.88
C VAL A 263 -8.26 24.94 -17.35
N LEU A 264 -8.04 23.86 -18.13
CA LEU A 264 -6.72 23.53 -18.68
C LEU A 264 -6.59 23.79 -20.20
N ARG A 265 -7.52 24.44 -20.84
CA ARG A 265 -7.27 25.05 -22.14
C ARG A 265 -6.38 26.27 -21.89
N ARG A 266 -5.09 26.16 -22.20
CA ARG A 266 -4.19 27.31 -22.33
C ARG A 266 -4.88 28.32 -23.27
N ASP A 267 -5.30 29.44 -22.74
CA ASP A 267 -5.64 30.62 -23.52
C ASP A 267 -4.40 30.99 -24.32
N GLY A 268 -4.51 30.94 -25.62
CA GLY A 268 -3.45 31.47 -26.47
C GLY A 268 -3.28 30.78 -27.81
N VAL A 269 -4.29 30.73 -28.66
CA VAL A 269 -4.21 31.05 -30.09
C VAL A 269 -5.62 31.35 -30.56
N ALA A 270 -5.94 32.63 -30.67
CA ALA A 270 -7.13 33.11 -31.39
C ALA A 270 -6.95 32.77 -32.88
N PRO A 271 -7.94 32.17 -33.57
CA PRO A 271 -7.85 32.02 -35.00
C PRO A 271 -7.95 33.41 -35.66
N ALA A 272 -6.95 33.71 -36.49
CA ALA A 272 -6.93 34.91 -37.30
C ALA A 272 -8.23 35.01 -38.13
N THR A 273 -9.03 36.03 -37.85
CA THR A 273 -10.19 36.39 -38.65
C THR A 273 -9.72 36.78 -40.04
N ARG A 274 -9.98 35.99 -41.07
CA ARG A 274 -9.88 36.38 -42.47
C ARG A 274 -10.94 37.48 -42.70
N ARG A 275 -10.47 38.70 -43.02
CA ARG A 275 -11.31 39.76 -43.60
C ARG A 275 -11.71 39.31 -45.00
N PRO A 276 -12.97 39.47 -45.43
CA PRO A 276 -13.31 39.34 -46.83
C PRO A 276 -12.77 40.54 -47.58
N ALA A 277 -12.13 40.27 -48.73
CA ALA A 277 -11.74 41.29 -49.69
C ALA A 277 -12.99 41.79 -50.39
N ALA A 278 -13.09 43.13 -50.52
CA ALA A 278 -14.04 43.85 -51.36
C ALA A 278 -13.62 43.83 -52.80
#